data_2d348c17b89a151375c7eca5a1e1340e
#
_entry.id   2d348c17b89a151375c7eca5a1e1340e
#
_cell.length_a   1.000
_cell.length_b   1.000
_cell.length_c   1.000
_cell.angle_alpha   90.00
_cell.angle_beta   90.00
_cell.angle_gamma   90.00
#
_symmetry.space_group_name_H-M   'P 1'
#
loop_
_entity.id
_entity.type
_entity.pdbx_description
1 polymer ?
#
loop_
_entity_poly.entity_id
_entity_poly.type
_entity_poly.pdbx_seq_one_letter_code
_entity_poly.pdbx_strand_id
1 'polypeptide(L)'
;MITVINSTNVSKLDQYVHPITREAAIEVASNIRDDDRRELEEGHGLTPYEYLVDIEAKKGTCVWFEVPNGKTAGMAGVDSDGEYRGMVWMLCTDAINDYPLTFARESRRWIESRPEPLLWNYMDPRNEVHKKLLKFLGFKFLRKVPFGPNNLPFIEFCRVRRSSRC
;
A
#
# COMPACT_ATOMS: atom_id res chain seq x y z
N MET A 1 19.94 30.63 -19.22
CA MET A 1 18.61 30.90 -18.67
C MET A 1 18.25 29.68 -17.79
N ILE A 2 18.33 29.85 -16.49
CA ILE A 2 18.00 28.79 -15.54
C ILE A 2 16.48 28.80 -15.40
N THR A 3 15.81 27.79 -15.92
CA THR A 3 14.39 27.60 -15.71
C THR A 3 14.22 27.20 -14.25
N VAL A 4 13.72 28.10 -13.43
CA VAL A 4 13.28 27.80 -12.08
C VAL A 4 12.06 26.90 -12.23
N ILE A 5 12.28 25.60 -12.07
CA ILE A 5 11.19 24.64 -11.94
C ILE A 5 10.50 25.00 -10.64
N ASN A 6 9.27 25.48 -10.77
CA ASN A 6 8.42 25.80 -9.62
C ASN A 6 8.30 24.55 -8.72
N SER A 7 8.96 24.60 -7.60
CA SER A 7 9.04 23.54 -6.60
C SER A 7 7.73 23.26 -5.85
N THR A 8 6.61 23.88 -6.24
CA THR A 8 5.36 23.84 -5.48
C THR A 8 4.51 22.60 -5.71
N ASN A 9 4.75 21.80 -6.75
CA ASN A 9 3.95 20.59 -7.00
C ASN A 9 4.66 19.27 -6.64
N VAL A 10 5.96 19.29 -6.49
CA VAL A 10 6.76 18.12 -6.03
C VAL A 10 6.63 17.95 -4.51
N SER A 11 6.33 19.02 -3.78
CA SER A 11 6.39 19.05 -2.33
C SER A 11 5.24 18.35 -1.59
N LYS A 12 4.08 18.10 -2.22
CA LYS A 12 2.93 17.53 -1.50
C LYS A 12 2.99 16.02 -1.36
N LEU A 13 3.54 15.31 -2.35
CA LEU A 13 3.79 13.87 -2.25
C LEU A 13 4.91 13.59 -1.24
N ASP A 14 5.93 14.44 -1.21
CA ASP A 14 7.09 14.28 -0.34
C ASP A 14 6.81 14.57 1.14
N GLN A 15 5.68 15.21 1.46
CA GLN A 15 5.34 15.58 2.84
C GLN A 15 4.94 14.37 3.70
N TYR A 16 4.18 13.43 3.15
CA TYR A 16 3.60 12.31 3.89
C TYR A 16 4.02 10.94 3.37
N VAL A 17 4.65 10.88 2.21
CA VAL A 17 5.10 9.64 1.57
C VAL A 17 6.61 9.68 1.44
N HIS A 18 7.28 8.70 2.03
CA HIS A 18 8.74 8.65 2.12
C HIS A 18 9.27 7.32 1.60
N PRO A 19 10.50 7.32 1.03
CA PRO A 19 11.18 6.06 0.72
C PRO A 19 11.30 5.20 1.98
N ILE A 20 11.13 3.88 1.84
CA ILE A 20 11.16 2.98 3.00
C ILE A 20 12.49 3.05 3.74
N THR A 21 12.39 3.02 5.06
CA THR A 21 13.54 2.86 5.96
C THR A 21 13.30 1.65 6.86
N ARG A 22 14.38 1.08 7.39
CA ARG A 22 14.29 -0.03 8.33
C ARG A 22 13.52 0.37 9.60
N GLU A 23 13.76 1.59 10.08
CA GLU A 23 13.11 2.14 11.27
C GLU A 23 11.59 2.23 11.07
N ALA A 24 11.16 2.75 9.93
CA ALA A 24 9.73 2.85 9.61
C ALA A 24 9.08 1.47 9.50
N ALA A 25 9.76 0.51 8.90
CA ALA A 25 9.25 -0.86 8.78
C ALA A 25 9.08 -1.53 10.15
N ILE A 26 10.04 -1.35 11.04
CA ILE A 26 9.95 -1.86 12.42
C ILE A 26 8.80 -1.19 13.16
N GLU A 27 8.62 0.11 12.99
CA GLU A 27 7.52 0.85 13.59
C GLU A 27 6.15 0.33 13.12
N VAL A 28 5.99 0.08 11.82
CA VAL A 28 4.77 -0.51 11.29
C VAL A 28 4.55 -1.91 11.82
N ALA A 29 5.56 -2.77 11.81
CA ALA A 29 5.44 -4.14 12.30
C ALA A 29 5.08 -4.20 13.79
N SER A 30 5.62 -3.28 14.59
CA SER A 30 5.39 -3.23 16.04
C SER A 30 4.01 -2.68 16.39
N ASN A 31 3.38 -1.90 15.50
CA ASN A 31 2.10 -1.22 15.74
C ASN A 31 1.04 -1.55 14.69
N ILE A 32 1.18 -2.67 14.03
CA ILE A 32 0.27 -3.07 12.96
C ILE A 32 -1.18 -3.22 13.47
N ARG A 33 -2.14 -2.78 12.65
CA ARG A 33 -3.57 -2.95 12.91
C ARG A 33 -3.92 -4.43 13.03
N ASP A 34 -4.87 -4.73 13.90
CA ASP A 34 -5.30 -6.13 14.11
C ASP A 34 -5.81 -6.80 12.84
N ASP A 35 -6.58 -6.09 12.02
CA ASP A 35 -7.06 -6.63 10.74
C ASP A 35 -5.93 -6.95 9.75
N ASP A 36 -4.91 -6.10 9.69
CA ASP A 36 -3.75 -6.32 8.82
C ASP A 36 -2.88 -7.47 9.35
N ARG A 37 -2.71 -7.56 10.67
CA ARG A 37 -2.01 -8.70 11.29
C ARG A 37 -2.72 -10.01 10.99
N ARG A 38 -4.04 -10.05 11.16
CA ARG A 38 -4.86 -11.23 10.89
C ARG A 38 -4.72 -11.66 9.43
N GLU A 39 -4.73 -10.71 8.50
CA GLU A 39 -4.55 -11.00 7.08
C GLU A 39 -3.19 -11.64 6.79
N LEU A 40 -2.12 -11.15 7.42
CA LEU A 40 -0.79 -11.75 7.28
C LEU A 40 -0.71 -13.13 7.95
N GLU A 41 -1.12 -13.25 9.20
CA GLU A 41 -0.97 -14.47 9.99
C GLU A 41 -1.87 -15.59 9.48
N GLU A 42 -3.15 -15.31 9.30
CA GLU A 42 -4.11 -16.31 8.83
C GLU A 42 -4.07 -16.53 7.33
N GLY A 43 -3.89 -15.47 6.55
CA GLY A 43 -3.90 -15.51 5.09
C GLY A 43 -2.57 -15.94 4.49
N HIS A 44 -1.47 -15.37 4.92
CA HIS A 44 -0.14 -15.64 4.37
C HIS A 44 0.68 -16.63 5.21
N GLY A 45 0.27 -16.90 6.44
CA GLY A 45 1.03 -17.72 7.37
C GLY A 45 2.33 -17.06 7.84
N LEU A 46 2.39 -15.75 7.83
CA LEU A 46 3.57 -14.95 8.16
C LEU A 46 3.28 -14.01 9.32
N THR A 47 4.26 -13.79 10.19
CA THR A 47 4.21 -12.68 11.14
C THR A 47 4.53 -11.37 10.42
N PRO A 48 4.12 -10.21 10.95
CA PRO A 48 4.51 -8.92 10.38
C PRO A 48 6.04 -8.77 10.26
N TYR A 49 6.77 -9.28 11.23
CA TYR A 49 8.23 -9.23 11.24
C TYR A 49 8.86 -10.05 10.11
N GLU A 50 8.38 -11.26 9.90
CA GLU A 50 8.85 -12.14 8.80
C GLU A 50 8.56 -11.52 7.44
N TYR A 51 7.39 -10.89 7.28
CA TYR A 51 7.04 -10.21 6.03
C TYR A 51 7.97 -9.04 5.71
N LEU A 52 8.52 -8.39 6.73
CA LEU A 52 9.33 -7.18 6.60
C LEU A 52 10.85 -7.45 6.59
N VAL A 53 11.29 -8.69 6.79
CA VAL A 53 12.72 -9.03 6.85
C VAL A 53 13.47 -8.66 5.55
N ASP A 54 12.81 -8.75 4.40
CA ASP A 54 13.42 -8.46 3.10
C ASP A 54 13.22 -7.02 2.61
N ILE A 55 13.06 -6.09 3.53
CA ILE A 55 12.81 -4.70 3.16
C ILE A 55 13.92 -4.09 2.30
N GLU A 56 15.14 -4.56 2.46
CA GLU A 56 16.28 -4.12 1.65
C GLU A 56 16.08 -4.47 0.17
N ALA A 57 15.51 -5.64 -0.12
CA ALA A 57 15.19 -6.05 -1.48
C ALA A 57 14.03 -5.25 -2.09
N LYS A 58 13.23 -4.60 -1.25
CA LYS A 58 12.02 -3.85 -1.66
C LYS A 58 12.23 -2.35 -1.76
N LYS A 59 13.43 -1.84 -1.51
CA LYS A 59 13.74 -0.40 -1.42
C LYS A 59 13.24 0.44 -2.60
N GLY A 60 13.34 -0.07 -3.83
CA GLY A 60 12.96 0.68 -5.02
C GLY A 60 11.45 0.83 -5.25
N THR A 61 10.64 0.03 -4.57
CA THR A 61 9.19 -0.07 -4.80
C THR A 61 8.36 0.13 -3.55
N CYS A 62 9.00 0.36 -2.40
CA CYS A 62 8.35 0.44 -1.10
C CYS A 62 8.49 1.83 -0.50
N VAL A 63 7.38 2.33 0.04
CA VAL A 63 7.28 3.62 0.73
C VAL A 63 6.64 3.43 2.09
N TRP A 64 6.84 4.41 2.98
CA TRP A 64 6.08 4.50 4.22
C TRP A 64 5.31 5.82 4.27
N PHE A 65 4.21 5.82 4.99
CA PHE A 65 3.30 6.95 5.11
C PHE A 65 3.34 7.52 6.52
N GLU A 66 3.36 8.84 6.59
CA GLU A 66 3.22 9.62 7.80
C GLU A 66 1.85 10.29 7.83
N VAL A 67 1.28 10.49 9.01
CA VAL A 67 0.08 11.31 9.19
C VAL A 67 0.45 12.67 9.81
N PRO A 68 -0.44 13.69 9.77
CA PRO A 68 -0.11 15.06 10.19
C PRO A 68 0.44 15.21 11.61
N ASN A 69 0.15 14.30 12.53
CA ASN A 69 0.73 14.31 13.87
C ASN A 69 2.13 13.69 13.97
N GLY A 70 2.73 13.32 12.85
CA GLY A 70 4.07 12.75 12.78
C GLY A 70 4.15 11.24 13.04
N LYS A 71 3.03 10.57 13.32
CA LYS A 71 3.02 9.12 13.51
C LYS A 71 3.13 8.38 12.19
N THR A 72 3.84 7.25 12.22
CA THR A 72 3.91 6.33 11.08
C THR A 72 2.56 5.65 10.88
N ALA A 73 1.96 5.84 9.71
CA ALA A 73 0.62 5.32 9.41
C ALA A 73 0.63 3.98 8.70
N GLY A 74 1.70 3.67 7.99
CA GLY A 74 1.79 2.42 7.28
C GLY A 74 2.91 2.39 6.26
N MET A 75 3.00 1.29 5.56
CA MET A 75 3.91 1.10 4.44
C MET A 75 3.20 0.40 3.29
N ALA A 76 3.66 0.66 2.10
CA ALA A 76 3.10 0.07 0.89
C ALA A 76 4.20 -0.17 -0.14
N GLY A 77 3.97 -1.10 -1.03
CA GLY A 77 4.91 -1.41 -2.09
C GLY A 77 4.24 -2.08 -3.26
N VAL A 78 5.03 -2.26 -4.31
CA VAL A 78 4.63 -3.00 -5.50
C VAL A 78 5.75 -3.98 -5.82
N ASP A 79 5.44 -5.26 -5.77
CA ASP A 79 6.35 -6.32 -6.18
C ASP A 79 6.11 -6.59 -7.68
N SER A 80 7.17 -6.53 -8.48
CA SER A 80 7.05 -6.77 -9.92
C SER A 80 6.59 -8.19 -10.19
N ASP A 81 5.58 -8.31 -11.04
CA ASP A 81 5.03 -9.61 -11.48
C ASP A 81 4.96 -9.62 -13.01
N GLY A 82 6.13 -9.56 -13.64
CA GLY A 82 6.27 -9.46 -15.07
C GLY A 82 6.35 -8.00 -15.57
N GLU A 83 6.36 -7.84 -16.88
CA GLU A 83 6.61 -6.55 -17.54
C GLU A 83 5.48 -5.52 -17.33
N TYR A 84 4.24 -6.00 -17.24
CA TYR A 84 3.05 -5.13 -17.24
C TYR A 84 2.25 -5.16 -15.95
N ARG A 85 2.66 -5.95 -14.95
CA ARG A 85 1.91 -6.17 -13.73
C ARG A 85 2.74 -5.92 -12.49
N GLY A 86 2.08 -5.45 -11.44
CA GLY A 86 2.66 -5.34 -10.11
C GLY A 86 1.68 -5.81 -9.05
N MET A 87 2.18 -6.58 -8.11
CA MET A 87 1.42 -6.99 -6.93
C MET A 87 1.54 -5.91 -5.87
N VAL A 88 0.47 -5.15 -5.68
CA VAL A 88 0.42 -4.05 -4.73
C VAL A 88 0.03 -4.56 -3.34
N TRP A 89 0.68 -4.03 -2.31
CA TRP A 89 0.40 -4.40 -0.92
C TRP A 89 0.53 -3.19 0.00
N MET A 90 -0.15 -3.25 1.15
CA MET A 90 -0.13 -2.19 2.15
C MET A 90 -0.36 -2.78 3.55
N LEU A 91 0.41 -2.31 4.52
CA LEU A 91 0.25 -2.62 5.94
C LEU A 91 0.18 -1.33 6.72
N CYS A 92 -0.81 -1.22 7.60
CA CYS A 92 -1.10 0.02 8.32
C CYS A 92 -1.07 -0.14 9.83
N THR A 93 -0.89 0.99 10.50
CA THR A 93 -1.08 1.15 11.94
C THR A 93 -2.43 1.81 12.22
N ASP A 94 -2.86 1.85 13.48
CA ASP A 94 -4.10 2.53 13.87
C ASP A 94 -4.04 4.06 13.72
N ALA A 95 -2.87 4.62 13.44
CA ALA A 95 -2.71 6.05 13.19
C ALA A 95 -3.54 6.55 11.98
N ILE A 96 -3.91 5.67 11.05
CA ILE A 96 -4.79 6.03 9.93
C ILE A 96 -6.19 6.45 10.38
N ASN A 97 -6.64 6.02 11.56
CA ASN A 97 -7.96 6.32 12.08
C ASN A 97 -8.10 7.79 12.50
N ASP A 98 -7.00 8.45 12.85
CA ASP A 98 -6.99 9.85 13.27
C ASP A 98 -7.06 10.81 12.07
N TYR A 99 -6.59 10.37 10.92
CA TYR A 99 -6.52 11.20 9.71
C TYR A 99 -6.97 10.42 8.47
N PRO A 100 -8.20 9.88 8.45
CA PRO A 100 -8.64 8.97 7.37
C PRO A 100 -8.67 9.63 5.99
N LEU A 101 -9.03 10.92 5.92
CA LEU A 101 -9.07 11.63 4.64
C LEU A 101 -7.69 11.92 4.09
N THR A 102 -6.76 12.35 4.93
CA THR A 102 -5.37 12.58 4.53
C THR A 102 -4.75 11.28 4.04
N PHE A 103 -4.92 10.22 4.81
CA PHE A 103 -4.42 8.89 4.44
C PHE A 103 -4.99 8.42 3.09
N ALA A 104 -6.29 8.53 2.88
CA ALA A 104 -6.94 8.12 1.64
C ALA A 104 -6.43 8.93 0.44
N ARG A 105 -6.31 10.25 0.57
CA ARG A 105 -5.80 11.13 -0.49
C ARG A 105 -4.35 10.84 -0.85
N GLU A 106 -3.49 10.67 0.13
CA GLU A 106 -2.07 10.37 -0.10
C GLU A 106 -1.89 8.98 -0.71
N SER A 107 -2.67 7.99 -0.28
CA SER A 107 -2.72 6.67 -0.89
C SER A 107 -3.12 6.76 -2.37
N ARG A 108 -4.12 7.58 -2.69
CA ARG A 108 -4.57 7.79 -4.07
C ARG A 108 -3.50 8.42 -4.93
N ARG A 109 -2.81 9.45 -4.44
CA ARG A 109 -1.70 10.09 -5.15
C ARG A 109 -0.60 9.09 -5.45
N TRP A 110 -0.24 8.28 -4.47
CA TRP A 110 0.79 7.26 -4.64
C TRP A 110 0.40 6.22 -5.70
N ILE A 111 -0.83 5.68 -5.63
CA ILE A 111 -1.33 4.72 -6.61
C ILE A 111 -1.36 5.34 -8.03
N GLU A 112 -1.82 6.57 -8.17
CA GLU A 112 -1.87 7.27 -9.45
C GLU A 112 -0.48 7.58 -10.02
N SER A 113 0.53 7.69 -9.16
CA SER A 113 1.92 7.89 -9.58
C SER A 113 2.61 6.60 -10.06
N ARG A 114 2.02 5.43 -9.83
CA ARG A 114 2.62 4.16 -10.19
C ARG A 114 2.59 3.93 -11.71
N PRO A 115 3.72 3.47 -12.29
CA PRO A 115 3.81 3.26 -13.74
C PRO A 115 3.21 1.95 -14.23
N GLU A 116 2.98 0.98 -13.35
CA GLU A 116 2.50 -0.35 -13.74
C GLU A 116 1.11 -0.26 -14.39
N PRO A 117 0.93 -0.81 -15.61
CA PRO A 117 -0.38 -0.82 -16.27
C PRO A 117 -1.45 -1.57 -15.51
N LEU A 118 -1.08 -2.60 -14.77
CA LEU A 118 -1.98 -3.40 -13.95
C LEU A 118 -1.40 -3.59 -12.55
N LEU A 119 -2.17 -3.18 -11.55
CA LEU A 119 -1.92 -3.48 -10.14
C LEU A 119 -2.97 -4.49 -9.67
N TRP A 120 -2.54 -5.49 -8.93
CA TRP A 120 -3.43 -6.55 -8.45
C TRP A 120 -2.95 -7.14 -7.13
N ASN A 121 -3.83 -7.80 -6.41
CA ASN A 121 -3.52 -8.69 -5.28
C ASN A 121 -4.80 -9.37 -4.81
N TYR A 122 -4.68 -10.07 -3.69
CA TYR A 122 -5.79 -10.65 -2.93
C TYR A 122 -5.89 -9.97 -1.59
N MET A 123 -7.11 -9.85 -1.06
CA MET A 123 -7.34 -9.29 0.26
C MET A 123 -8.31 -10.13 1.08
N ASP A 124 -8.17 -10.07 2.39
CA ASP A 124 -9.15 -10.65 3.32
C ASP A 124 -10.41 -9.78 3.33
N PRO A 125 -11.59 -10.31 2.94
CA PRO A 125 -12.81 -9.53 2.90
C PRO A 125 -13.29 -9.04 4.27
N ARG A 126 -12.77 -9.60 5.36
CA ARG A 126 -13.06 -9.15 6.72
C ARG A 126 -12.38 -7.82 7.05
N ASN A 127 -11.34 -7.42 6.31
CA ASN A 127 -10.64 -6.14 6.48
C ASN A 127 -11.42 -5.01 5.81
N GLU A 128 -12.47 -4.55 6.47
CA GLU A 128 -13.42 -3.57 5.93
C GLU A 128 -12.77 -2.22 5.59
N VAL A 129 -11.80 -1.76 6.37
CA VAL A 129 -11.11 -0.50 6.13
C VAL A 129 -10.34 -0.56 4.80
N HIS A 130 -9.58 -1.61 4.56
CA HIS A 130 -8.85 -1.80 3.30
C HIS A 130 -9.80 -2.01 2.12
N LYS A 131 -10.90 -2.71 2.34
CA LYS A 131 -11.94 -2.89 1.30
C LYS A 131 -12.50 -1.56 0.82
N LYS A 132 -12.84 -0.66 1.74
CA LYS A 132 -13.30 0.70 1.42
C LYS A 132 -12.21 1.52 0.74
N LEU A 133 -10.97 1.42 1.23
CA LEU A 133 -9.84 2.13 0.63
C LEU A 133 -9.62 1.68 -0.82
N LEU A 134 -9.61 0.39 -1.09
CA LEU A 134 -9.43 -0.15 -2.44
C LEU A 134 -10.50 0.36 -3.41
N LYS A 135 -11.75 0.42 -2.98
CA LYS A 135 -12.82 1.02 -3.79
C LYS A 135 -12.56 2.49 -4.09
N PHE A 136 -12.17 3.24 -3.10
CA PHE A 136 -11.82 4.67 -3.25
C PHE A 136 -10.64 4.87 -4.22
N LEU A 137 -9.66 3.97 -4.19
CA LEU A 137 -8.49 4.01 -5.06
C LEU A 137 -8.78 3.56 -6.50
N GLY A 138 -9.99 3.11 -6.80
CA GLY A 138 -10.40 2.69 -8.13
C GLY A 138 -10.12 1.23 -8.46
N PHE A 139 -9.83 0.40 -7.48
CA PHE A 139 -9.71 -1.03 -7.67
C PHE A 139 -11.07 -1.70 -7.84
N LYS A 140 -11.11 -2.74 -8.66
CA LYS A 140 -12.29 -3.60 -8.86
C LYS A 140 -12.09 -4.93 -8.18
N PHE A 141 -13.12 -5.42 -7.52
CA PHE A 141 -13.15 -6.77 -6.95
C PHE A 141 -13.64 -7.74 -8.01
N LEU A 142 -12.90 -8.83 -8.21
CA LEU A 142 -13.15 -9.79 -9.28
C LEU A 142 -13.87 -11.02 -8.79
N ARG A 143 -13.27 -11.76 -7.86
CA ARG A 143 -13.82 -13.04 -7.38
C ARG A 143 -13.24 -13.42 -6.03
N LYS A 144 -13.95 -14.29 -5.31
CA LYS A 144 -13.43 -14.97 -4.12
C LYS A 144 -12.65 -16.20 -4.54
N VAL A 145 -11.49 -16.42 -3.92
CA VAL A 145 -10.65 -17.58 -4.17
C VAL A 145 -10.14 -18.13 -2.83
N PRO A 146 -9.91 -19.44 -2.71
CA PRO A 146 -9.16 -19.99 -1.59
C PRO A 146 -7.73 -19.48 -1.65
N PHE A 147 -7.22 -18.98 -0.53
CA PHE A 147 -5.92 -18.32 -0.49
C PHE A 147 -5.09 -18.78 0.69
N GLY A 148 -3.78 -18.91 0.44
CA GLY A 148 -2.79 -19.18 1.45
C GLY A 148 -2.83 -20.59 2.04
N PRO A 149 -2.03 -20.86 3.08
CA PRO A 149 -1.91 -22.20 3.67
C PRO A 149 -3.19 -22.69 4.34
N ASN A 150 -4.08 -21.80 4.73
CA ASN A 150 -5.34 -22.13 5.41
C ASN A 150 -6.56 -22.13 4.48
N ASN A 151 -6.37 -21.93 3.17
CA ASN A 151 -7.45 -21.88 2.18
C ASN A 151 -8.59 -20.92 2.55
N LEU A 152 -8.26 -19.75 3.12
CA LEU A 152 -9.25 -18.75 3.48
C LEU A 152 -9.83 -18.07 2.24
N PRO A 153 -11.12 -17.70 2.25
CA PRO A 153 -11.72 -16.99 1.13
C PRO A 153 -11.19 -15.55 1.09
N PHE A 154 -10.31 -15.27 0.13
CA PHE A 154 -9.85 -13.93 -0.18
C PHE A 154 -10.53 -13.41 -1.44
N ILE A 155 -10.55 -12.08 -1.61
CA ILE A 155 -11.07 -11.44 -2.80
C ILE A 155 -9.89 -10.98 -3.66
N GLU A 156 -9.89 -11.41 -4.93
CA GLU A 156 -8.98 -10.90 -5.95
C GLU A 156 -9.42 -9.50 -6.36
N PHE A 157 -8.48 -8.57 -6.45
CA PHE A 157 -8.75 -7.20 -6.91
C PHE A 157 -7.70 -6.74 -7.91
N CYS A 158 -8.08 -5.81 -8.78
CA CYS A 158 -7.16 -5.22 -9.74
C CYS A 158 -7.54 -3.78 -10.06
N ARG A 159 -6.55 -3.04 -10.57
CA ARG A 159 -6.72 -1.71 -11.13
C ARG A 159 -5.91 -1.60 -12.41
N VAL A 160 -6.58 -1.24 -13.48
CA VAL A 160 -5.93 -0.95 -14.77
C VAL A 160 -5.65 0.54 -14.83
N ARG A 161 -4.40 0.89 -15.12
CA ARG A 161 -4.02 2.29 -15.30
C ARG A 161 -4.72 2.84 -16.55
N ARG A 162 -5.39 3.97 -16.39
CA ARG A 162 -5.95 4.67 -17.54
C ARG A 162 -4.81 5.19 -18.41
N SER A 163 -4.76 4.74 -19.67
CA SER A 163 -3.89 5.39 -20.65
C SER A 163 -4.36 6.83 -20.82
N SER A 164 -3.43 7.80 -20.62
CA SER A 164 -3.68 9.16 -21.09
C SER A 164 -3.83 9.11 -22.60
N ARG A 165 -5.05 9.26 -23.10
CA ARG A 165 -5.27 9.53 -24.50
C ARG A 165 -4.82 10.96 -24.77
N CYS A 166 -3.74 11.08 -25.51
CA CYS A 166 -3.44 12.35 -26.17
C CYS A 166 -4.54 12.70 -27.16
#